data_da7b2abc39b58c78b7b47b980c4202d0
#
_entry.id   da7b2abc39b58c78b7b47b980c4202d0
#
_cell.length_a   1.000
_cell.length_b   1.000
_cell.length_c   1.000
_cell.angle_alpha   90.00
_cell.angle_beta   90.00
_cell.angle_gamma   90.00
#
_symmetry.space_group_name_H-M   'P 1'
#
loop_
_entity.id
_entity.type
_entity.pdbx_description
1 polymer ?
#
loop_
_entity_poly.entity_id
_entity_poly.type
_entity_poly.pdbx_seq_one_letter_code
_entity_poly.pdbx_strand_id
1 'polypeptide(L)'
;MDDKAGVIKEIERVLSLARVPVFGAAPAQMLENGSPGYRPTDLLPGAQSVVCFGAPMPQGIYRCASRPIEMYWRALPMCFRAADDLSLQVAAVIEEAGYMSSPVFACFPLERRAAGELWGYASLVRMAEACGIGRIGKNGLLFSSRYGPRLILGGVVTTATLPPTSFPERDEQGCPEDCCVCQERCPIHAIERSGKVNNAACARYSTHPSIFTALLQIKEFKPEELHWLLNTAAVDEHNMNICTACVSACPYSGDYGA
;
A
#
# COMPACT_ATOMS: atom_id res chain seq x y z
N MET A 1 8.98 -25.47 -22.85
CA MET A 1 9.76 -25.49 -21.58
C MET A 1 9.37 -24.25 -20.80
N ASP A 2 8.78 -24.46 -19.63
CA ASP A 2 8.29 -23.40 -18.74
C ASP A 2 9.48 -22.55 -18.22
N ASP A 3 9.77 -21.44 -18.85
CA ASP A 3 10.84 -20.53 -18.40
C ASP A 3 10.37 -19.61 -17.28
N LYS A 4 10.03 -20.19 -16.14
CA LYS A 4 9.58 -19.46 -14.94
C LYS A 4 10.66 -18.52 -14.39
N ALA A 5 11.92 -18.85 -14.62
CA ALA A 5 13.05 -17.97 -14.24
C ALA A 5 13.13 -16.77 -15.20
N GLY A 6 12.77 -16.93 -16.46
CA GLY A 6 12.65 -15.85 -17.43
C GLY A 6 11.55 -14.87 -17.07
N VAL A 7 10.40 -15.36 -16.60
CA VAL A 7 9.29 -14.50 -16.16
C VAL A 7 9.71 -13.61 -14.99
N ILE A 8 10.39 -14.16 -13.98
CA ILE A 8 10.89 -13.35 -12.84
C ILE A 8 11.89 -12.29 -13.31
N LYS A 9 12.80 -12.62 -14.22
CA LYS A 9 13.77 -11.65 -14.76
C LYS A 9 13.09 -10.51 -15.53
N GLU A 10 12.03 -10.84 -16.26
CA GLU A 10 11.29 -9.81 -16.98
C GLU A 10 10.48 -8.92 -16.04
N ILE A 11 9.88 -9.48 -14.99
CA ILE A 11 9.25 -8.70 -13.90
C ILE A 11 10.30 -7.79 -13.26
N GLU A 12 11.47 -8.32 -12.92
CA GLU A 12 12.59 -7.52 -12.37
C GLU A 12 12.99 -6.38 -13.29
N ARG A 13 13.07 -6.65 -14.61
CA ARG A 13 13.38 -5.63 -15.60
C ARG A 13 12.36 -4.50 -15.62
N VAL A 14 11.07 -4.82 -15.65
CA VAL A 14 9.98 -3.83 -15.65
C VAL A 14 10.04 -2.98 -14.37
N LEU A 15 10.15 -3.61 -13.20
CA LEU A 15 10.19 -2.91 -11.91
C LEU A 15 11.47 -2.06 -11.76
N SER A 16 12.62 -2.54 -12.25
CA SER A 16 13.88 -1.80 -12.24
C SER A 16 13.83 -0.55 -13.13
N LEU A 17 13.24 -0.64 -14.31
CA LEU A 17 13.03 0.52 -15.19
C LEU A 17 12.14 1.58 -14.52
N ALA A 18 11.16 1.16 -13.75
CA ALA A 18 10.31 2.04 -12.96
C ALA A 18 10.96 2.50 -11.63
N ARG A 19 12.23 2.11 -11.39
CA ARG A 19 12.97 2.43 -10.16
C ARG A 19 12.29 1.94 -8.88
N VAL A 20 11.60 0.80 -8.95
CA VAL A 20 11.03 0.14 -7.79
C VAL A 20 12.14 -0.59 -7.05
N PRO A 21 12.44 -0.23 -5.80
CA PRO A 21 13.64 -0.72 -5.11
C PRO A 21 13.47 -2.10 -4.45
N VAL A 22 12.23 -2.55 -4.24
CA VAL A 22 11.95 -3.81 -3.56
C VAL A 22 10.81 -4.56 -4.24
N PHE A 23 10.98 -5.85 -4.45
CA PHE A 23 9.92 -6.74 -4.93
C PHE A 23 10.19 -8.18 -4.49
N GLY A 24 9.19 -9.03 -4.61
CA GLY A 24 9.35 -10.45 -4.36
C GLY A 24 8.19 -11.27 -4.92
N ALA A 25 8.40 -12.58 -4.95
CA ALA A 25 7.38 -13.57 -5.26
C ALA A 25 7.31 -14.62 -4.16
N ALA A 26 6.11 -15.09 -3.87
CA ALA A 26 5.88 -16.13 -2.87
C ALA A 26 4.77 -17.09 -3.31
N PRO A 27 4.76 -18.33 -2.81
CA PRO A 27 3.65 -19.26 -3.04
C PRO A 27 2.34 -18.67 -2.48
N ALA A 28 1.27 -18.72 -3.29
CA ALA A 28 -0.06 -18.26 -2.86
C ALA A 28 -0.56 -19.01 -1.62
N GLN A 29 -0.16 -20.27 -1.44
CA GLN A 29 -0.49 -21.12 -0.30
C GLN A 29 -0.13 -20.47 1.05
N MET A 30 0.90 -19.64 1.11
CA MET A 30 1.26 -18.92 2.35
C MET A 30 0.18 -17.97 2.85
N LEU A 31 -0.78 -17.61 1.99
CA LEU A 31 -1.85 -16.65 2.27
C LEU A 31 -3.25 -17.30 2.35
N GLU A 32 -3.34 -18.62 2.16
CA GLU A 32 -4.61 -19.35 2.16
C GLU A 32 -5.25 -19.49 3.56
N ASN A 33 -4.51 -19.19 4.63
CA ASN A 33 -5.03 -19.05 5.99
C ASN A 33 -5.79 -17.74 6.23
N GLY A 34 -5.89 -16.88 5.23
CA GLY A 34 -6.64 -15.63 5.26
C GLY A 34 -8.15 -15.84 5.38
N SER A 35 -8.88 -14.75 5.63
CA SER A 35 -10.35 -14.79 5.67
C SER A 35 -10.92 -15.24 4.33
N PRO A 36 -11.94 -16.12 4.31
CA PRO A 36 -12.63 -16.51 3.09
C PRO A 36 -13.14 -15.28 2.30
N GLY A 37 -12.98 -15.30 0.98
CA GLY A 37 -13.29 -14.19 0.07
C GLY A 37 -12.12 -13.22 -0.16
N TYR A 38 -10.99 -13.38 0.56
CA TYR A 38 -9.84 -12.45 0.50
C TYR A 38 -8.49 -13.18 0.34
N ARG A 39 -8.53 -14.46 -0.04
CA ARG A 39 -7.35 -15.27 -0.33
C ARG A 39 -6.94 -15.10 -1.79
N PRO A 40 -5.70 -15.40 -2.15
CA PRO A 40 -5.29 -15.38 -3.55
C PRO A 40 -6.18 -16.26 -4.46
N THR A 41 -6.59 -17.44 -3.98
CA THR A 41 -7.47 -18.35 -4.72
C THR A 41 -8.92 -17.87 -4.82
N ASP A 42 -9.39 -17.03 -3.90
CA ASP A 42 -10.70 -16.38 -3.99
C ASP A 42 -10.70 -15.28 -5.06
N LEU A 43 -9.56 -14.59 -5.25
CA LEU A 43 -9.41 -13.57 -6.29
C LEU A 43 -9.17 -14.18 -7.68
N LEU A 44 -8.29 -15.16 -7.77
CA LEU A 44 -7.96 -15.86 -9.01
C LEU A 44 -7.98 -17.37 -8.78
N PRO A 45 -9.02 -18.07 -9.26
CA PRO A 45 -9.07 -19.53 -9.17
C PRO A 45 -7.82 -20.18 -9.80
N GLY A 46 -7.21 -21.10 -9.05
CA GLY A 46 -5.97 -21.75 -9.49
C GLY A 46 -4.69 -20.94 -9.23
N ALA A 47 -4.75 -19.88 -8.45
CA ALA A 47 -3.58 -19.09 -8.05
C ALA A 47 -2.50 -19.99 -7.43
N GLN A 48 -1.26 -19.85 -7.92
CA GLN A 48 -0.08 -20.58 -7.44
C GLN A 48 0.93 -19.67 -6.77
N SER A 49 1.03 -18.42 -7.23
CA SER A 49 1.99 -17.46 -6.68
C SER A 49 1.37 -16.07 -6.55
N VAL A 50 1.97 -15.29 -5.69
CA VAL A 50 1.77 -13.85 -5.60
C VAL A 50 3.08 -13.14 -5.88
N VAL A 51 3.00 -12.00 -6.56
CA VAL A 51 4.11 -11.06 -6.72
C VAL A 51 3.71 -9.78 -5.98
N CYS A 52 4.63 -9.23 -5.22
CA CYS A 52 4.43 -7.94 -4.56
C CYS A 52 5.67 -7.06 -4.73
N PHE A 53 5.46 -5.77 -4.81
CA PHE A 53 6.53 -4.79 -4.93
C PHE A 53 6.19 -3.53 -4.14
N GLY A 54 7.21 -2.71 -3.85
CA GLY A 54 7.02 -1.48 -3.08
C GLY A 54 7.91 -0.34 -3.57
N ALA A 55 7.32 0.83 -3.74
CA ALA A 55 8.00 2.08 -4.04
C ALA A 55 7.87 3.06 -2.86
N PRO A 56 8.97 3.63 -2.35
CA PRO A 56 8.90 4.54 -1.22
C PRO A 56 8.37 5.91 -1.65
N MET A 57 7.37 6.42 -0.93
CA MET A 57 6.98 7.81 -1.06
C MET A 57 8.15 8.72 -0.63
N PRO A 58 8.43 9.82 -1.36
CA PRO A 58 9.53 10.73 -1.01
C PRO A 58 9.40 11.28 0.42
N GLN A 59 10.49 11.20 1.16
CA GLN A 59 10.54 11.60 2.58
C GLN A 59 10.21 13.08 2.81
N GLY A 60 10.61 13.95 1.89
CA GLY A 60 10.33 15.38 1.96
C GLY A 60 8.85 15.73 2.03
N ILE A 61 7.97 14.85 1.55
CA ILE A 61 6.51 15.01 1.65
C ILE A 61 6.06 15.05 3.11
N TYR A 62 6.63 14.20 3.95
CA TYR A 62 6.30 14.12 5.38
C TYR A 62 6.98 15.20 6.22
N ARG A 63 8.00 15.85 5.68
CA ARG A 63 8.83 16.89 6.36
C ARG A 63 8.63 18.29 5.79
N CYS A 64 7.66 18.48 4.90
CA CYS A 64 7.34 19.79 4.36
C CYS A 64 6.85 20.71 5.49
N ALA A 65 7.63 21.74 5.79
CA ALA A 65 7.40 22.59 6.98
C ALA A 65 6.11 23.41 6.92
N SER A 66 5.74 23.89 5.74
CA SER A 66 4.63 24.82 5.56
C SER A 66 3.28 24.15 5.27
N ARG A 67 3.27 23.03 4.53
CA ARG A 67 2.04 22.39 4.07
C ARG A 67 2.20 20.87 3.89
N PRO A 68 2.52 20.12 4.95
CA PRO A 68 2.80 18.69 4.83
C PRO A 68 1.56 17.87 4.43
N ILE A 69 0.37 18.29 4.89
CA ILE A 69 -0.87 17.57 4.59
C ILE A 69 -1.22 17.70 3.12
N GLU A 70 -1.17 18.91 2.56
CA GLU A 70 -1.48 19.17 1.16
C GLU A 70 -0.50 18.45 0.22
N MET A 71 0.78 18.41 0.57
CA MET A 71 1.77 17.67 -0.20
C MET A 71 1.51 16.16 -0.17
N TYR A 72 1.17 15.63 1.00
CA TYR A 72 0.89 14.21 1.18
C TYR A 72 -0.33 13.74 0.37
N TRP A 73 -1.48 14.39 0.57
CA TRP A 73 -2.70 13.94 -0.09
C TRP A 73 -2.69 14.20 -1.60
N ARG A 74 -1.88 15.13 -2.08
CA ARG A 74 -1.64 15.28 -3.52
C ARG A 74 -0.76 14.17 -4.08
N ALA A 75 0.29 13.79 -3.35
CA ALA A 75 1.25 12.78 -3.79
C ALA A 75 0.72 11.35 -3.69
N LEU A 76 -0.06 11.04 -2.64
CA LEU A 76 -0.49 9.68 -2.35
C LEU A 76 -1.33 9.05 -3.48
N PRO A 77 -2.37 9.71 -4.04
CA PRO A 77 -3.13 9.15 -5.16
C PRO A 77 -2.25 8.93 -6.40
N MET A 78 -1.28 9.80 -6.64
CA MET A 78 -0.34 9.63 -7.76
C MET A 78 0.56 8.41 -7.55
N CYS A 79 1.01 8.17 -6.31
CA CYS A 79 1.78 6.98 -5.97
C CYS A 79 0.93 5.70 -6.10
N PHE A 80 -0.34 5.75 -5.70
CA PHE A 80 -1.25 4.62 -5.90
C PHE A 80 -1.43 4.30 -7.38
N ARG A 81 -1.72 5.28 -8.22
CA ARG A 81 -1.84 5.07 -9.67
C ARG A 81 -0.57 4.50 -10.29
N ALA A 82 0.59 5.01 -9.89
CA ALA A 82 1.86 4.48 -10.38
C ALA A 82 2.06 3.01 -9.98
N ALA A 83 1.66 2.62 -8.76
CA ALA A 83 1.70 1.22 -8.32
C ALA A 83 0.66 0.37 -9.07
N ASP A 84 -0.53 0.90 -9.34
CA ASP A 84 -1.59 0.22 -10.09
C ASP A 84 -1.18 -0.02 -11.55
N ASP A 85 -0.61 0.98 -12.21
CA ASP A 85 -0.07 0.87 -13.57
C ASP A 85 1.04 -0.20 -13.64
N LEU A 86 1.91 -0.25 -12.64
CA LEU A 86 2.95 -1.27 -12.56
C LEU A 86 2.37 -2.66 -12.29
N SER A 87 1.32 -2.77 -11.50
CA SER A 87 0.62 -4.05 -11.29
C SER A 87 0.04 -4.59 -12.59
N LEU A 88 -0.51 -3.72 -13.44
CA LEU A 88 -0.99 -4.09 -14.78
C LEU A 88 0.17 -4.52 -15.70
N GLN A 89 1.30 -3.80 -15.68
CA GLN A 89 2.47 -4.17 -16.49
C GLN A 89 3.06 -5.52 -16.06
N VAL A 90 3.17 -5.77 -14.76
CA VAL A 90 3.63 -7.07 -14.24
C VAL A 90 2.64 -8.18 -14.61
N ALA A 91 1.34 -7.92 -14.53
CA ALA A 91 0.33 -8.86 -14.96
C ALA A 91 0.47 -9.20 -16.45
N ALA A 92 0.68 -8.20 -17.32
CA ALA A 92 0.90 -8.39 -18.75
C ALA A 92 2.11 -9.28 -19.04
N VAL A 93 3.24 -9.06 -18.37
CA VAL A 93 4.44 -9.92 -18.49
C VAL A 93 4.12 -11.39 -18.20
N ILE A 94 3.31 -11.63 -17.15
CA ILE A 94 2.93 -13.00 -16.76
C ILE A 94 1.99 -13.62 -17.79
N GLU A 95 1.08 -12.84 -18.36
CA GLU A 95 0.11 -13.29 -19.37
C GLU A 95 0.78 -13.55 -20.71
N GLU A 96 1.78 -12.76 -21.11
CA GLU A 96 2.61 -13.01 -22.29
C GLU A 96 3.36 -14.34 -22.18
N ALA A 97 3.66 -14.79 -20.97
CA ALA A 97 4.24 -16.12 -20.72
C ALA A 97 3.19 -17.27 -20.69
N GLY A 98 1.92 -16.99 -20.94
CA GLY A 98 0.84 -17.98 -21.05
C GLY A 98 0.14 -18.34 -19.73
N TYR A 99 0.29 -17.55 -18.68
CA TYR A 99 -0.38 -17.76 -17.39
C TYR A 99 -1.48 -16.69 -17.17
N MET A 100 -2.51 -17.04 -16.40
CA MET A 100 -3.46 -16.03 -15.93
C MET A 100 -2.89 -15.22 -14.79
N SER A 101 -3.27 -13.93 -14.75
CA SER A 101 -2.88 -13.01 -13.69
C SER A 101 -4.01 -12.06 -13.33
N SER A 102 -4.03 -11.62 -12.08
CA SER A 102 -4.95 -10.60 -11.60
C SER A 102 -4.15 -9.55 -10.81
N PRO A 103 -4.16 -8.28 -11.23
CA PRO A 103 -3.52 -7.23 -10.46
C PRO A 103 -4.23 -7.04 -9.12
N VAL A 104 -3.46 -6.67 -8.10
CA VAL A 104 -3.94 -6.24 -6.80
C VAL A 104 -3.56 -4.77 -6.66
N PHE A 105 -4.56 -3.91 -6.66
CA PHE A 105 -4.38 -2.48 -6.67
C PHE A 105 -4.06 -1.91 -5.29
N ALA A 106 -3.36 -0.80 -5.27
CA ALA A 106 -2.82 -0.18 -4.05
C ALA A 106 -3.90 0.29 -3.06
N CYS A 107 -5.06 0.71 -3.57
CA CYS A 107 -6.13 1.24 -2.71
C CYS A 107 -7.51 0.69 -3.10
N PHE A 108 -7.97 0.91 -4.30
CA PHE A 108 -9.28 0.49 -4.78
C PHE A 108 -9.18 -0.68 -5.78
N PRO A 109 -10.20 -1.54 -5.88
CA PRO A 109 -11.51 -1.49 -5.22
C PRO A 109 -11.48 -1.99 -3.77
N LEU A 110 -12.43 -1.51 -2.96
CA LEU A 110 -12.61 -1.88 -1.57
C LEU A 110 -14.03 -2.37 -1.30
N GLU A 111 -14.16 -3.38 -0.46
CA GLU A 111 -15.44 -3.83 0.09
C GLU A 111 -15.66 -3.23 1.49
N ARG A 112 -16.87 -2.71 1.73
CA ARG A 112 -17.28 -2.26 3.05
C ARG A 112 -18.03 -3.36 3.78
N ARG A 113 -17.47 -3.85 4.88
CA ARG A 113 -18.09 -4.88 5.72
C ARG A 113 -19.06 -4.29 6.74
N ALA A 114 -19.87 -5.16 7.34
CA ALA A 114 -20.95 -4.77 8.27
C ALA A 114 -20.49 -3.89 9.44
N ALA A 115 -19.28 -4.10 9.96
CA ALA A 115 -18.69 -3.27 11.02
C ALA A 115 -18.14 -1.92 10.53
N GLY A 116 -18.28 -1.62 9.23
CA GLY A 116 -17.72 -0.40 8.61
C GLY A 116 -16.25 -0.50 8.25
N GLU A 117 -15.67 -1.69 8.38
CA GLU A 117 -14.30 -1.98 7.95
C GLU A 117 -14.21 -1.95 6.42
N LEU A 118 -13.07 -1.45 5.93
CA LEU A 118 -12.75 -1.44 4.50
C LEU A 118 -11.71 -2.52 4.22
N TRP A 119 -12.04 -3.40 3.29
CA TRP A 119 -11.21 -4.55 2.92
C TRP A 119 -10.94 -4.51 1.41
N GLY A 120 -9.67 -4.67 1.03
CA GLY A 120 -9.29 -4.97 -0.35
C GLY A 120 -9.50 -6.46 -0.65
N TYR A 121 -9.66 -6.82 -1.92
CA TYR A 121 -9.88 -8.21 -2.34
C TYR A 121 -8.69 -9.14 -2.10
N ALA A 122 -7.50 -8.57 -1.91
CA ALA A 122 -6.34 -9.25 -1.37
C ALA A 122 -5.51 -8.28 -0.51
N SER A 123 -4.78 -8.80 0.47
CA SER A 123 -4.00 -7.95 1.36
C SER A 123 -2.59 -7.76 0.84
N LEU A 124 -2.30 -6.63 0.20
CA LEU A 124 -0.95 -6.27 -0.27
C LEU A 124 0.09 -6.31 0.87
N VAL A 125 -0.28 -5.92 2.09
CA VAL A 125 0.64 -5.94 3.23
C VAL A 125 1.05 -7.38 3.59
N ARG A 126 0.10 -8.33 3.58
CA ARG A 126 0.39 -9.75 3.80
C ARG A 126 1.15 -10.36 2.62
N MET A 127 0.80 -9.98 1.39
CA MET A 127 1.56 -10.41 0.20
C MET A 127 3.01 -9.94 0.28
N ALA A 128 3.23 -8.67 0.64
CA ALA A 128 4.57 -8.11 0.79
C ALA A 128 5.39 -8.81 1.88
N GLU A 129 4.77 -9.14 3.01
CA GLU A 129 5.41 -9.92 4.09
C GLU A 129 5.77 -11.34 3.61
N ALA A 130 4.85 -12.03 2.94
CA ALA A 130 5.12 -13.35 2.36
C ALA A 130 6.26 -13.30 1.32
N CYS A 131 6.30 -12.26 0.50
CA CYS A 131 7.36 -12.00 -0.48
C CYS A 131 8.69 -11.56 0.16
N GLY A 132 8.74 -11.33 1.47
CA GLY A 132 9.97 -10.95 2.19
C GLY A 132 10.41 -9.50 1.98
N ILE A 133 9.48 -8.60 1.64
CA ILE A 133 9.75 -7.17 1.44
C ILE A 133 9.88 -6.43 2.78
N GLY A 134 9.32 -6.99 3.86
CA GLY A 134 9.32 -6.43 5.20
C GLY A 134 8.38 -7.18 6.13
N ARG A 135 8.06 -6.60 7.27
CA ARG A 135 7.14 -7.14 8.27
C ARG A 135 5.96 -6.20 8.49
N ILE A 136 4.84 -6.75 8.91
CA ILE A 136 3.69 -5.91 9.29
C ILE A 136 4.03 -5.13 10.55
N GLY A 137 4.02 -3.81 10.45
CA GLY A 137 4.29 -2.92 11.58
C GLY A 137 3.11 -2.76 12.53
N LYS A 138 3.37 -2.20 13.72
CA LYS A 138 2.33 -1.94 14.74
C LYS A 138 1.21 -1.01 14.28
N ASN A 139 1.48 -0.19 13.25
CA ASN A 139 0.49 0.68 12.60
C ASN A 139 -0.31 -0.01 11.49
N GLY A 140 -0.12 -1.31 11.29
CA GLY A 140 -0.81 -2.11 10.27
C GLY A 140 -0.29 -1.92 8.84
N LEU A 141 0.73 -1.07 8.64
CA LEU A 141 1.41 -0.91 7.35
C LEU A 141 2.61 -1.86 7.28
N LEU A 142 3.09 -2.10 6.05
CA LEU A 142 4.36 -2.81 5.89
C LEU A 142 5.50 -1.95 6.45
N PHE A 143 6.29 -2.51 7.33
CA PHE A 143 7.52 -1.94 7.83
C PHE A 143 8.69 -2.57 7.07
N SER A 144 9.53 -1.74 6.48
CA SER A 144 10.81 -2.11 5.91
C SER A 144 11.94 -1.46 6.70
N SER A 145 13.00 -2.20 6.97
CA SER A 145 14.16 -1.68 7.70
C SER A 145 14.76 -0.44 7.02
N ARG A 146 14.73 -0.41 5.69
CA ARG A 146 15.29 0.68 4.88
C ARG A 146 14.34 1.86 4.67
N TYR A 147 13.03 1.61 4.55
CA TYR A 147 12.06 2.62 4.13
C TYR A 147 11.01 2.94 5.20
N GLY A 148 11.05 2.22 6.34
CA GLY A 148 10.00 2.32 7.35
C GLY A 148 8.64 1.97 6.77
N PRO A 149 7.56 2.63 7.20
CA PRO A 149 6.20 2.40 6.71
C PRO A 149 5.84 3.22 5.45
N ARG A 150 6.82 3.71 4.68
CA ARG A 150 6.60 4.62 3.54
C ARG A 150 6.40 3.92 2.20
N LEU A 151 6.47 2.59 2.15
CA LEU A 151 6.29 1.85 0.91
C LEU A 151 4.83 1.89 0.45
N ILE A 152 4.63 2.32 -0.78
CA ILE A 152 3.38 2.13 -1.50
C ILE A 152 3.50 0.81 -2.24
N LEU A 153 2.56 -0.08 -1.99
CA LEU A 153 2.58 -1.46 -2.47
C LEU A 153 1.69 -1.62 -3.70
N GLY A 154 2.13 -2.47 -4.60
CA GLY A 154 1.35 -3.05 -5.68
C GLY A 154 1.64 -4.54 -5.78
N GLY A 155 0.80 -5.27 -6.50
CA GLY A 155 1.02 -6.71 -6.62
C GLY A 155 0.16 -7.41 -7.66
N VAL A 156 0.42 -8.68 -7.84
CA VAL A 156 -0.28 -9.56 -8.78
C VAL A 156 -0.46 -10.94 -8.16
N VAL A 157 -1.64 -11.52 -8.35
CA VAL A 157 -1.92 -12.93 -8.11
C VAL A 157 -1.87 -13.66 -9.43
N THR A 158 -1.23 -14.83 -9.51
CA THR A 158 -1.06 -15.55 -10.78
C THR A 158 -1.18 -17.07 -10.64
N THR A 159 -1.59 -17.71 -11.74
CA THR A 159 -1.56 -19.19 -11.90
C THR A 159 -0.15 -19.72 -12.20
N ALA A 160 0.82 -18.85 -12.50
CA ALA A 160 2.21 -19.25 -12.65
C ALA A 160 2.79 -19.72 -11.31
N THR A 161 3.48 -20.85 -11.29
CA THR A 161 4.30 -21.27 -10.14
C THR A 161 5.67 -20.60 -10.26
N LEU A 162 5.78 -19.39 -9.71
CA LEU A 162 7.03 -18.64 -9.76
C LEU A 162 7.98 -19.08 -8.63
N PRO A 163 9.31 -19.07 -8.86
CA PRO A 163 10.27 -19.33 -7.79
C PRO A 163 10.16 -18.24 -6.71
N PRO A 164 10.18 -18.63 -5.43
CA PRO A 164 10.21 -17.66 -4.33
C PRO A 164 11.43 -16.74 -4.48
N THR A 165 11.18 -15.45 -4.47
CA THR A 165 12.18 -14.42 -4.74
C THR A 165 11.94 -13.24 -3.82
N SER A 166 13.03 -12.60 -3.39
CA SER A 166 12.98 -11.32 -2.69
C SER A 166 14.17 -10.50 -3.14
N PHE A 167 13.93 -9.25 -3.52
CA PHE A 167 14.95 -8.33 -3.98
C PHE A 167 14.87 -7.01 -3.19
N PRO A 168 16.01 -6.50 -2.68
CA PRO A 168 17.38 -7.06 -2.80
C PRO A 168 17.59 -8.35 -1.98
N GLU A 169 17.16 -8.39 -0.76
CA GLU A 169 17.18 -9.55 0.15
C GLU A 169 15.95 -9.52 1.03
N ARG A 170 15.64 -10.66 1.67
CA ARG A 170 14.51 -10.70 2.59
C ARG A 170 14.73 -9.75 3.76
N ASP A 171 13.76 -8.86 3.97
CA ASP A 171 13.74 -7.95 5.11
C ASP A 171 12.92 -8.58 6.25
N GLU A 172 13.62 -9.21 7.17
CA GLU A 172 13.04 -9.90 8.32
C GLU A 172 12.92 -8.98 9.55
N GLN A 173 13.41 -7.73 9.45
CA GLN A 173 13.38 -6.79 10.56
C GLN A 173 11.95 -6.28 10.78
N GLY A 174 11.45 -6.43 11.99
CA GLY A 174 10.17 -5.88 12.43
C GLY A 174 10.33 -4.56 13.19
N CYS A 175 9.21 -3.98 13.60
CA CYS A 175 9.21 -2.89 14.57
C CYS A 175 9.86 -3.35 15.87
N PRO A 176 10.72 -2.53 16.53
CA PRO A 176 11.22 -2.84 17.87
C PRO A 176 10.07 -3.09 18.86
N GLU A 177 10.25 -4.06 19.76
CA GLU A 177 9.17 -4.49 20.68
C GLU A 177 8.71 -3.36 21.61
N ASP A 178 9.64 -2.53 22.05
CA ASP A 178 9.39 -1.40 22.95
C ASP A 178 8.91 -0.12 22.23
N CYS A 179 8.97 -0.06 20.90
CA CYS A 179 8.56 1.10 20.14
C CYS A 179 7.04 1.29 20.19
N CYS A 180 6.57 2.45 20.66
CA CYS A 180 5.15 2.84 20.73
C CYS A 180 4.84 4.15 20.00
N VAL A 181 5.79 4.72 19.27
CA VAL A 181 5.69 6.07 18.69
C VAL A 181 4.45 6.26 17.81
N CYS A 182 4.13 5.31 16.92
CA CYS A 182 2.93 5.42 16.07
C CYS A 182 1.62 5.35 16.85
N GLN A 183 1.61 4.64 17.98
CA GLN A 183 0.45 4.52 18.88
C GLN A 183 0.20 5.84 19.62
N GLU A 184 1.26 6.43 20.18
CA GLU A 184 1.19 7.70 20.91
C GLU A 184 0.85 8.88 20.01
N ARG A 185 1.33 8.86 18.76
CA ARG A 185 1.07 9.92 17.78
C ARG A 185 -0.24 9.80 17.03
N CYS A 186 -0.96 8.68 17.19
CA CYS A 186 -2.27 8.54 16.55
C CYS A 186 -3.29 9.49 17.18
N PRO A 187 -3.83 10.49 16.43
CA PRO A 187 -4.68 11.53 17.00
C PRO A 187 -6.03 11.02 17.53
N ILE A 188 -6.41 9.79 17.14
CA ILE A 188 -7.66 9.16 17.55
C ILE A 188 -7.42 7.83 18.26
N HIS A 189 -6.19 7.52 18.63
CA HIS A 189 -5.81 6.29 19.32
C HIS A 189 -6.33 5.01 18.65
N ALA A 190 -6.34 4.99 17.29
CA ALA A 190 -6.81 3.84 16.53
C ALA A 190 -5.82 2.66 16.52
N ILE A 191 -4.60 2.85 17.01
CA ILE A 191 -3.55 1.82 17.08
C ILE A 191 -3.41 1.36 18.52
N GLU A 192 -3.83 0.14 18.79
CA GLU A 192 -3.74 -0.45 20.14
C GLU A 192 -2.31 -0.88 20.48
N ARG A 193 -2.00 -1.02 21.77
CA ARG A 193 -0.70 -1.55 22.23
C ARG A 193 -0.41 -2.96 21.73
N SER A 194 -1.45 -3.74 21.47
CA SER A 194 -1.38 -5.07 20.86
C SER A 194 -0.90 -5.06 19.38
N GLY A 195 -0.83 -3.89 18.75
CA GLY A 195 -0.60 -3.75 17.31
C GLY A 195 -1.88 -3.92 16.47
N LYS A 196 -3.04 -4.12 17.11
CA LYS A 196 -4.31 -4.12 16.40
C LYS A 196 -4.69 -2.68 16.01
N VAL A 197 -5.11 -2.50 14.77
CA VAL A 197 -5.54 -1.20 14.24
C VAL A 197 -7.04 -1.19 14.02
N ASN A 198 -7.73 -0.20 14.58
CA ASN A 198 -9.13 0.07 14.24
C ASN A 198 -9.20 0.79 12.89
N ASN A 199 -9.17 0.02 11.81
CA ASN A 199 -9.14 0.52 10.44
C ASN A 199 -10.38 1.38 10.11
N ALA A 200 -11.55 1.05 10.64
CA ALA A 200 -12.78 1.82 10.40
C ALA A 200 -12.70 3.21 11.04
N ALA A 201 -12.16 3.32 12.25
CA ALA A 201 -11.96 4.61 12.90
C ALA A 201 -10.86 5.42 12.17
N CYS A 202 -9.74 4.77 11.82
CA CYS A 202 -8.67 5.39 11.06
C CYS A 202 -9.17 5.95 9.73
N ALA A 203 -9.90 5.17 8.94
CA ALA A 203 -10.43 5.60 7.66
C ALA A 203 -11.39 6.79 7.80
N ARG A 204 -12.30 6.76 8.78
CA ARG A 204 -13.21 7.89 9.03
C ARG A 204 -12.50 9.18 9.38
N TYR A 205 -11.38 9.10 10.08
CA TYR A 205 -10.59 10.28 10.44
C TYR A 205 -9.68 10.74 9.30
N SER A 206 -9.02 9.80 8.63
CA SER A 206 -7.93 10.09 7.69
C SER A 206 -8.39 10.29 6.26
N THR A 207 -9.63 9.92 5.92
CA THR A 207 -10.11 9.94 4.54
C THR A 207 -11.30 10.87 4.40
N HIS A 208 -11.17 11.86 3.53
CA HIS A 208 -12.25 12.78 3.19
C HIS A 208 -12.80 12.46 1.79
N PRO A 209 -14.11 12.70 1.57
CA PRO A 209 -14.71 12.53 0.25
C PRO A 209 -14.03 13.46 -0.76
N SER A 210 -14.12 13.11 -2.05
CA SER A 210 -13.61 13.96 -3.11
C SER A 210 -14.25 15.35 -3.07
N ILE A 211 -13.54 16.33 -3.60
CA ILE A 211 -14.02 17.72 -3.70
C ILE A 211 -15.39 17.81 -4.36
N PHE A 212 -15.65 16.95 -5.36
CA PHE A 212 -16.91 16.95 -6.08
C PHE A 212 -18.09 16.63 -5.16
N THR A 213 -17.92 15.63 -4.29
CA THR A 213 -18.92 15.26 -3.27
C THR A 213 -19.09 16.37 -2.24
N ALA A 214 -17.99 17.00 -1.83
CA ALA A 214 -18.04 18.14 -0.90
C ALA A 214 -18.77 19.34 -1.52
N LEU A 215 -18.50 19.67 -2.78
CA LEU A 215 -19.18 20.75 -3.51
C LEU A 215 -20.69 20.54 -3.59
N LEU A 216 -21.15 19.31 -3.79
CA LEU A 216 -22.59 19.00 -3.86
C LEU A 216 -23.31 19.15 -2.49
N GLN A 217 -22.57 19.12 -1.38
CA GLN A 217 -23.12 19.20 -0.02
C GLN A 217 -23.03 20.60 0.59
N ILE A 218 -22.18 21.47 0.07
CA ILE A 218 -21.97 22.83 0.60
C ILE A 218 -23.02 23.78 0.02
N LYS A 219 -23.83 24.35 0.88
CA LYS A 219 -24.84 25.36 0.50
C LYS A 219 -24.27 26.78 0.45
N GLU A 220 -23.31 27.08 1.32
CA GLU A 220 -22.59 28.36 1.40
C GLU A 220 -21.13 28.08 1.75
N PHE A 221 -20.20 28.78 1.08
CA PHE A 221 -18.77 28.63 1.35
C PHE A 221 -18.30 29.59 2.40
N LYS A 222 -17.68 29.07 3.46
CA LYS A 222 -16.86 29.88 4.36
C LYS A 222 -15.45 30.05 3.79
N PRO A 223 -14.73 31.13 4.17
CA PRO A 223 -13.37 31.38 3.68
C PRO A 223 -12.40 30.21 3.89
N GLU A 224 -12.50 29.51 5.03
CA GLU A 224 -11.68 28.36 5.36
C GLU A 224 -12.01 27.15 4.45
N GLU A 225 -13.30 26.95 4.15
CA GLU A 225 -13.78 25.89 3.24
C GLU A 225 -13.35 26.16 1.82
N LEU A 226 -13.39 27.41 1.37
CA LEU A 226 -12.91 27.82 0.05
C LEU A 226 -11.40 27.62 -0.08
N HIS A 227 -10.62 27.98 0.94
CA HIS A 227 -9.19 27.74 0.96
C HIS A 227 -8.88 26.25 0.89
N TRP A 228 -9.58 25.44 1.66
CA TRP A 228 -9.47 24.00 1.64
C TRP A 228 -9.83 23.42 0.26
N LEU A 229 -10.94 23.85 -0.34
CA LEU A 229 -11.37 23.47 -1.67
C LEU A 229 -10.33 23.80 -2.75
N LEU A 230 -9.77 24.99 -2.73
CA LEU A 230 -8.75 25.42 -3.71
C LEU A 230 -7.48 24.55 -3.63
N ASN A 231 -7.10 24.13 -2.43
CA ASN A 231 -5.95 23.25 -2.23
C ASN A 231 -6.25 21.80 -2.59
N THR A 232 -7.53 21.40 -2.63
CA THR A 232 -7.98 20.05 -2.89
C THR A 232 -8.47 19.83 -4.32
N ALA A 233 -8.72 20.89 -5.08
CA ALA A 233 -9.37 20.87 -6.40
C ALA A 233 -8.66 20.07 -7.49
N ALA A 234 -7.43 19.67 -7.26
CA ALA A 234 -6.62 18.96 -8.25
C ALA A 234 -6.44 17.47 -7.95
N VAL A 235 -7.17 16.93 -6.99
CA VAL A 235 -7.04 15.53 -6.56
C VAL A 235 -8.10 14.68 -7.25
N ASP A 236 -7.81 13.39 -7.29
CA ASP A 236 -8.65 12.46 -8.01
C ASP A 236 -10.10 12.40 -7.48
N GLU A 237 -10.90 11.70 -8.23
CA GLU A 237 -12.33 11.52 -8.06
C GLU A 237 -12.74 10.69 -6.83
N HIS A 238 -11.78 10.05 -6.12
CA HIS A 238 -12.10 9.09 -5.07
C HIS A 238 -12.09 9.69 -3.67
N ASN A 239 -10.93 9.79 -3.05
CA ASN A 239 -10.81 10.26 -1.68
C ASN A 239 -9.48 10.97 -1.42
N MET A 240 -9.46 11.79 -0.40
CA MET A 240 -8.25 12.41 0.11
C MET A 240 -7.84 11.77 1.42
N ASN A 241 -6.58 11.36 1.51
CA ASN A 241 -5.98 10.91 2.77
C ASN A 241 -5.21 12.07 3.40
N ILE A 242 -5.64 12.52 4.55
CA ILE A 242 -5.10 13.71 5.21
C ILE A 242 -4.25 13.42 6.44
N CYS A 243 -4.20 12.17 6.90
CA CYS A 243 -3.47 11.82 8.11
C CYS A 243 -2.18 11.09 7.78
N THR A 244 -1.05 11.64 8.24
CA THR A 244 0.28 11.05 8.13
C THR A 244 0.87 10.65 9.48
N ALA A 245 0.17 10.85 10.59
CA ALA A 245 0.73 10.85 11.93
C ALA A 245 1.59 9.62 12.27
N CYS A 246 1.11 8.41 12.00
CA CYS A 246 1.84 7.18 12.30
C CYS A 246 3.02 6.93 11.35
N VAL A 247 2.97 7.43 10.11
CA VAL A 247 4.06 7.29 9.13
C VAL A 247 5.13 8.35 9.38
N SER A 248 4.74 9.63 9.50
CA SER A 248 5.69 10.74 9.70
C SER A 248 6.41 10.69 11.04
N ALA A 249 5.77 10.17 12.07
CA ALA A 249 6.36 10.01 13.39
C ALA A 249 7.23 8.77 13.53
N CYS A 250 7.14 7.80 12.63
CA CYS A 250 7.94 6.58 12.72
C CYS A 250 9.44 6.91 12.63
N PRO A 251 10.28 6.48 13.60
CA PRO A 251 11.73 6.76 13.57
C PRO A 251 12.41 6.24 12.29
N TYR A 252 11.85 5.20 11.68
CA TYR A 252 12.38 4.58 10.47
C TYR A 252 11.87 5.20 9.17
N SER A 253 10.98 6.21 9.24
CA SER A 253 10.46 6.90 8.05
C SER A 253 11.49 7.79 7.35
N GLY A 254 12.69 7.97 7.90
CA GLY A 254 13.58 8.93 7.29
C GLY A 254 14.95 9.18 7.83
N ASP A 255 15.66 8.24 8.37
CA ASP A 255 17.10 8.40 8.52
C ASP A 255 17.84 7.72 7.37
N TYR A 256 17.93 8.41 6.23
CA TYR A 256 19.10 8.23 5.37
C TYR A 256 20.25 8.91 6.13
N GLY A 257 21.15 8.08 6.66
CA GLY A 257 22.24 8.51 7.53
C GLY A 257 22.77 9.90 7.23
N ALA A 258 22.77 10.71 8.28
CA ALA A 258 23.56 11.90 8.32
C ALA A 258 25.03 11.51 8.25
#